data_06756596fd9230498c0b7935ece71c33
#
_entry.id   06756596fd9230498c0b7935ece71c33
#
_cell.length_a   1.000
_cell.length_b   1.000
_cell.length_c   1.000
_cell.angle_alpha   90.00
_cell.angle_beta   90.00
_cell.angle_gamma   90.00
#
_symmetry.space_group_name_H-M   'P 1'
#
loop_
_entity.id
_entity.type
_entity.pdbx_description
1 polymer ?
#
loop_
_entity_poly.entity_id
_entity_poly.type
_entity_poly.pdbx_seq_one_letter_code
_entity_poly.pdbx_strand_id
1 'polypeptide(L)'
;MRDIVYNVFDIISYFVQGMLLVTLLKEAQPHFPFKKYHSAAILLGQYVAVQIFLHYSVFIKSLLYGKSMVMNNSRQSILPVLISMLVICVAGIFLFNESRLKIIYYVVTFYSVMELLKFAIYPLFLWLLTKLVDLNQYLFLDRQMYGETMFFEVNSGIEMFWNLSYVLVLLVFTYRIIVWMKKYLEMKENYENSQLIFVLFPSVTGLLLCLMIRSMMFSMEDNDIHSLFDSRPEMNLMVPCTSLLCIVMIIFTAKMLHKLIVESNQKIEISIYQEWIREMEQHIGDIENLYAGIRGMKHDMKNYIADMEALMQEETRSEERRVGKECRL
;
A
#
# COMPACT_ATOMS: atom_id res chain seq x y z
N MET A 1 23.62 0.13 33.17
CA MET A 1 23.71 1.14 32.08
C MET A 1 23.31 0.54 30.72
N ARG A 2 23.83 -0.64 30.35
CA ARG A 2 23.53 -1.35 29.10
C ARG A 2 22.02 -1.54 28.85
N ASP A 3 21.25 -2.05 29.83
CA ASP A 3 19.82 -2.32 29.71
C ASP A 3 18.99 -1.03 29.50
N ILE A 4 19.44 0.08 30.08
CA ILE A 4 18.80 1.38 29.89
C ILE A 4 18.98 1.84 28.44
N VAL A 5 20.18 1.67 27.86
CA VAL A 5 20.47 2.03 26.46
C VAL A 5 19.60 1.21 25.51
N TYR A 6 19.50 -0.12 25.72
CA TYR A 6 18.64 -0.98 24.90
C TYR A 6 17.17 -0.57 24.99
N ASN A 7 16.66 -0.32 26.21
CA ASN A 7 15.27 0.07 26.38
C ASN A 7 14.93 1.40 25.72
N VAL A 8 15.81 2.40 25.83
CA VAL A 8 15.64 3.69 25.15
C VAL A 8 15.66 3.51 23.63
N PHE A 9 16.55 2.69 23.13
CA PHE A 9 16.67 2.44 21.70
C PHE A 9 15.46 1.68 21.14
N ASP A 10 14.93 0.69 21.87
CA ASP A 10 13.70 -0.02 21.51
C ASP A 10 12.51 0.95 21.41
N ILE A 11 12.37 1.87 22.37
CA ILE A 11 11.30 2.89 22.35
C ILE A 11 11.44 3.80 21.14
N ILE A 12 12.66 4.27 20.82
CA ILE A 12 12.91 5.09 19.64
C ILE A 12 12.56 4.30 18.37
N SER A 13 12.95 3.02 18.31
CA SER A 13 12.63 2.13 17.20
C SER A 13 11.11 1.99 16.99
N TYR A 14 10.33 1.79 18.07
CA TYR A 14 8.87 1.72 17.99
C TYR A 14 8.25 3.03 17.53
N PHE A 15 8.79 4.15 17.98
CA PHE A 15 8.32 5.47 17.53
C PHE A 15 8.55 5.65 16.02
N VAL A 16 9.74 5.31 15.52
CA VAL A 16 10.06 5.39 14.08
C VAL A 16 9.17 4.44 13.27
N GLN A 17 8.96 3.21 13.73
CA GLN A 17 8.07 2.24 13.09
C GLN A 17 6.62 2.76 13.03
N GLY A 18 6.12 3.34 14.12
CA GLY A 18 4.81 3.96 14.16
C GLY A 18 4.68 5.15 13.19
N MET A 19 5.74 5.98 13.08
CA MET A 19 5.80 7.05 12.09
C MET A 19 5.74 6.51 10.64
N LEU A 20 6.40 5.39 10.36
CA LEU A 20 6.34 4.74 9.05
C LEU A 20 4.93 4.23 8.73
N LEU A 21 4.26 3.62 9.70
CA LEU A 21 2.86 3.20 9.56
C LEU A 21 1.93 4.40 9.29
N VAL A 22 2.10 5.48 10.04
CA VAL A 22 1.33 6.71 9.83
C VAL A 22 1.58 7.31 8.44
N THR A 23 2.81 7.22 7.91
CA THR A 23 3.09 7.71 6.54
C THR A 23 2.34 6.95 5.46
N LEU A 24 2.08 5.65 5.65
CA LEU A 24 1.24 4.86 4.75
C LEU A 24 -0.23 5.29 4.81
N LEU A 25 -0.73 5.63 6.00
CA LEU A 25 -2.11 6.04 6.22
C LEU A 25 -2.33 7.56 6.07
N LYS A 26 -1.29 8.32 5.75
CA LYS A 26 -1.33 9.80 5.68
C LYS A 26 -2.39 10.34 4.71
N GLU A 27 -2.75 9.61 3.69
CA GLU A 27 -3.72 10.03 2.67
C GLU A 27 -5.16 9.63 3.03
N ALA A 28 -5.32 8.72 4.00
CA ALA A 28 -6.63 8.34 4.50
C ALA A 28 -7.34 9.54 5.15
N GLN A 29 -8.62 9.71 4.84
CA GLN A 29 -9.44 10.77 5.43
C GLN A 29 -9.76 10.42 6.89
N PRO A 30 -9.61 11.34 7.84
CA PRO A 30 -9.95 11.09 9.24
C PRO A 30 -11.47 11.02 9.40
N HIS A 31 -11.92 10.19 10.35
CA HIS A 31 -13.33 10.16 10.75
C HIS A 31 -13.68 11.40 11.55
N PHE A 32 -14.84 12.02 11.27
CA PHE A 32 -15.37 13.09 12.12
C PHE A 32 -15.58 12.59 13.55
N PRO A 33 -15.19 13.31 14.62
CA PRO A 33 -14.75 14.71 14.70
C PRO A 33 -13.23 14.94 14.61
N PHE A 34 -12.42 13.95 14.29
CA PHE A 34 -10.96 14.05 14.35
C PHE A 34 -10.38 14.81 13.16
N LYS A 35 -9.42 15.70 13.43
CA LYS A 35 -8.61 16.32 12.40
C LYS A 35 -7.48 15.36 11.98
N LYS A 36 -7.00 15.45 10.74
CA LYS A 36 -5.98 14.56 10.15
C LYS A 36 -4.74 14.38 11.04
N TYR A 37 -4.24 15.45 11.64
CA TYR A 37 -3.07 15.38 12.54
C TYR A 37 -3.37 14.69 13.87
N HIS A 38 -4.57 14.83 14.41
CA HIS A 38 -4.97 14.18 15.66
C HIS A 38 -5.14 12.67 15.44
N SER A 39 -5.77 12.23 14.36
CA SER A 39 -5.91 10.81 14.03
C SER A 39 -4.56 10.13 13.85
N ALA A 40 -3.63 10.81 13.16
CA ALA A 40 -2.26 10.33 12.97
C ALA A 40 -1.50 10.24 14.31
N ALA A 41 -1.60 11.24 15.18
CA ALA A 41 -0.96 11.26 16.49
C ALA A 41 -1.53 10.20 17.44
N ILE A 42 -2.85 9.99 17.44
CA ILE A 42 -3.51 8.94 18.22
C ILE A 42 -3.05 7.56 17.75
N LEU A 43 -3.02 7.30 16.45
CA LEU A 43 -2.57 6.02 15.92
C LEU A 43 -1.09 5.77 16.25
N LEU A 44 -0.23 6.78 16.13
CA LEU A 44 1.17 6.70 16.52
C LEU A 44 1.32 6.36 18.01
N GLY A 45 0.64 7.12 18.87
CA GLY A 45 0.66 6.89 20.32
C GLY A 45 0.16 5.51 20.69
N GLN A 46 -0.90 5.04 20.05
CA GLN A 46 -1.45 3.71 20.25
C GLN A 46 -0.49 2.61 19.78
N TYR A 47 0.16 2.78 18.62
CA TYR A 47 1.18 1.84 18.15
C TYR A 47 2.31 1.70 19.17
N VAL A 48 2.89 2.82 19.60
CA VAL A 48 3.99 2.84 20.58
C VAL A 48 3.56 2.23 21.91
N ALA A 49 2.37 2.61 22.42
CA ALA A 49 1.84 2.08 23.67
C ALA A 49 1.64 0.55 23.61
N VAL A 50 1.07 0.03 22.52
CA VAL A 50 0.87 -1.41 22.33
C VAL A 50 2.21 -2.15 22.26
N GLN A 51 3.19 -1.63 21.53
CA GLN A 51 4.53 -2.25 21.45
C GLN A 51 5.22 -2.27 22.81
N ILE A 52 5.20 -1.15 23.54
CA ILE A 52 5.76 -1.06 24.90
C ILE A 52 5.05 -2.04 25.83
N PHE A 53 3.71 -2.05 25.81
CA PHE A 53 2.91 -2.93 26.67
C PHE A 53 3.20 -4.42 26.40
N LEU A 54 3.25 -4.83 25.14
CA LEU A 54 3.56 -6.21 24.76
C LEU A 54 5.02 -6.60 25.07
N HIS A 55 5.95 -5.64 24.97
CA HIS A 55 7.36 -5.91 25.20
C HIS A 55 7.70 -5.97 26.71
N TYR A 56 7.16 -5.05 27.53
CA TYR A 56 7.55 -4.90 28.94
C TYR A 56 6.59 -5.56 29.92
N SER A 57 5.33 -5.91 29.51
CA SER A 57 4.37 -6.50 30.43
C SER A 57 4.74 -7.93 30.81
N VAL A 58 5.19 -8.10 32.04
CA VAL A 58 5.46 -9.41 32.66
C VAL A 58 4.20 -10.25 32.73
N PHE A 59 3.03 -9.62 32.97
CA PHE A 59 1.74 -10.29 33.02
C PHE A 59 1.38 -10.96 31.70
N ILE A 60 1.53 -10.24 30.57
CA ILE A 60 1.25 -10.79 29.25
C ILE A 60 2.25 -11.90 28.91
N LYS A 61 3.53 -11.70 29.24
CA LYS A 61 4.54 -12.73 29.04
C LYS A 61 4.20 -14.01 29.81
N SER A 62 3.79 -13.90 31.06
CA SER A 62 3.39 -15.07 31.86
C SER A 62 2.10 -15.73 31.37
N LEU A 63 1.15 -14.96 30.85
CA LEU A 63 -0.11 -15.45 30.29
C LEU A 63 0.10 -16.21 28.95
N LEU A 64 0.96 -15.67 28.10
CA LEU A 64 1.19 -16.20 26.75
C LEU A 64 2.18 -17.38 26.72
N TYR A 65 3.16 -17.43 27.64
CA TYR A 65 4.28 -18.39 27.58
C TYR A 65 4.33 -19.36 28.76
N GLY A 66 3.49 -19.19 29.76
CA GLY A 66 3.60 -19.94 31.01
C GLY A 66 4.81 -19.50 31.84
N LYS A 67 4.88 -19.94 33.10
CA LYS A 67 5.92 -19.51 34.06
C LYS A 67 7.34 -19.95 33.70
N SER A 68 7.51 -21.02 32.95
CA SER A 68 8.82 -21.63 32.62
C SER A 68 9.55 -20.99 31.43
N MET A 69 8.83 -20.35 30.51
CA MET A 69 9.43 -19.75 29.28
C MET A 69 9.63 -18.24 29.32
N VAL A 70 9.33 -17.59 30.44
CA VAL A 70 9.29 -16.12 30.55
C VAL A 70 10.67 -15.46 30.37
N MET A 71 11.77 -16.18 30.61
CA MET A 71 13.06 -15.50 30.72
C MET A 71 13.80 -15.24 29.42
N ASN A 72 13.64 -16.03 28.36
CA ASN A 72 14.55 -15.91 27.21
C ASN A 72 13.98 -15.50 25.84
N ASN A 73 12.64 -15.59 25.58
CA ASN A 73 12.18 -15.55 24.18
C ASN A 73 11.02 -14.57 23.85
N SER A 74 10.84 -13.50 24.61
CA SER A 74 9.74 -12.55 24.37
C SER A 74 9.79 -11.80 23.02
N ARG A 75 10.95 -11.68 22.41
CA ARG A 75 11.14 -11.02 21.10
C ARG A 75 10.68 -11.87 19.90
N GLN A 76 10.48 -13.17 20.11
CA GLN A 76 10.32 -14.13 19.01
C GLN A 76 8.93 -14.77 18.92
N SER A 77 8.04 -14.44 19.80
CA SER A 77 6.73 -15.04 19.80
C SER A 77 5.80 -14.44 18.73
N ILE A 78 4.92 -15.29 18.22
CA ILE A 78 3.95 -14.99 17.17
C ILE A 78 2.83 -14.10 17.71
N LEU A 79 2.34 -14.39 18.91
CA LEU A 79 1.16 -13.76 19.51
C LEU A 79 1.26 -12.24 19.66
N PRO A 80 2.36 -11.64 20.14
CA PRO A 80 2.49 -10.18 20.18
C PRO A 80 2.35 -9.51 18.83
N VAL A 81 2.88 -10.09 17.76
CA VAL A 81 2.76 -9.54 16.41
C VAL A 81 1.30 -9.54 15.94
N LEU A 82 0.60 -10.67 16.14
CA LEU A 82 -0.81 -10.78 15.78
C LEU A 82 -1.70 -9.86 16.61
N ILE A 83 -1.49 -9.80 17.92
CA ILE A 83 -2.25 -8.91 18.81
C ILE A 83 -2.02 -7.44 18.43
N SER A 84 -0.76 -7.05 18.24
CA SER A 84 -0.41 -5.70 17.82
C SER A 84 -1.08 -5.35 16.48
N MET A 85 -1.00 -6.23 15.50
CA MET A 85 -1.62 -6.04 14.19
C MET A 85 -3.14 -5.88 14.30
N LEU A 86 -3.82 -6.74 15.08
CA LEU A 86 -5.27 -6.66 15.27
C LEU A 86 -5.68 -5.35 15.96
N VAL A 87 -4.99 -4.95 17.04
CA VAL A 87 -5.29 -3.70 17.74
C VAL A 87 -5.14 -2.50 16.81
N ILE A 88 -4.09 -2.47 16.02
CA ILE A 88 -3.84 -1.37 15.08
C ILE A 88 -4.85 -1.39 13.91
N CYS A 89 -5.26 -2.56 13.41
CA CYS A 89 -6.34 -2.66 12.41
C CYS A 89 -7.66 -2.07 12.95
N VAL A 90 -8.04 -2.46 14.16
CA VAL A 90 -9.26 -1.96 14.81
C VAL A 90 -9.16 -0.45 15.01
N ALA A 91 -8.05 0.04 15.55
CA ALA A 91 -7.81 1.47 15.72
C ALA A 91 -7.90 2.26 14.40
N GLY A 92 -7.26 1.74 13.35
CA GLY A 92 -7.30 2.34 12.02
C GLY A 92 -8.73 2.46 11.47
N ILE A 93 -9.54 1.40 11.61
CA ILE A 93 -10.95 1.40 11.16
C ILE A 93 -11.78 2.45 11.91
N PHE A 94 -11.51 2.71 13.20
CA PHE A 94 -12.21 3.74 13.95
C PHE A 94 -11.72 5.16 13.70
N LEU A 95 -10.43 5.34 13.40
CA LEU A 95 -9.83 6.66 13.23
C LEU A 95 -9.96 7.22 11.81
N PHE A 96 -10.07 6.37 10.80
CA PHE A 96 -10.08 6.78 9.40
C PHE A 96 -11.38 6.38 8.70
N ASN A 97 -11.90 7.29 7.87
CA ASN A 97 -13.13 7.08 7.08
C ASN A 97 -12.79 6.50 5.71
N GLU A 98 -12.10 5.37 5.71
CA GLU A 98 -11.74 4.62 4.51
C GLU A 98 -12.41 3.24 4.52
N SER A 99 -12.43 2.57 3.37
CA SER A 99 -12.94 1.20 3.33
C SER A 99 -12.14 0.30 4.29
N ARG A 100 -12.84 -0.54 5.05
CA ARG A 100 -12.24 -1.45 6.05
C ARG A 100 -11.13 -2.30 5.44
N LEU A 101 -11.34 -2.80 4.22
CA LEU A 101 -10.36 -3.61 3.49
C LEU A 101 -9.08 -2.83 3.16
N LYS A 102 -9.19 -1.55 2.81
CA LYS A 102 -8.04 -0.69 2.51
C LYS A 102 -7.15 -0.48 3.75
N ILE A 103 -7.77 -0.26 4.91
CA ILE A 103 -7.03 -0.11 6.18
C ILE A 103 -6.36 -1.44 6.56
N ILE A 104 -7.08 -2.55 6.48
CA ILE A 104 -6.54 -3.89 6.74
C ILE A 104 -5.34 -4.15 5.81
N TYR A 105 -5.48 -3.84 4.52
CA TYR A 105 -4.40 -3.99 3.56
C TYR A 105 -3.13 -3.21 3.95
N TYR A 106 -3.24 -1.93 4.30
CA TYR A 106 -2.09 -1.13 4.71
C TYR A 106 -1.40 -1.69 5.96
N VAL A 107 -2.19 -2.06 6.97
CA VAL A 107 -1.65 -2.58 8.23
C VAL A 107 -1.00 -3.95 8.02
N VAL A 108 -1.67 -4.88 7.36
CA VAL A 108 -1.13 -6.23 7.09
C VAL A 108 0.14 -6.15 6.24
N THR A 109 0.14 -5.31 5.20
CA THR A 109 1.32 -5.13 4.35
C THR A 109 2.49 -4.52 5.12
N PHE A 110 2.24 -3.54 5.99
CA PHE A 110 3.26 -2.97 6.86
C PHE A 110 3.91 -4.03 7.76
N TYR A 111 3.09 -4.81 8.48
CA TYR A 111 3.61 -5.87 9.36
C TYR A 111 4.32 -6.97 8.57
N SER A 112 3.78 -7.37 7.41
CA SER A 112 4.40 -8.37 6.54
C SER A 112 5.79 -7.92 6.07
N VAL A 113 5.93 -6.69 5.56
CA VAL A 113 7.21 -6.14 5.10
C VAL A 113 8.20 -6.03 6.26
N MET A 114 7.76 -5.57 7.43
CA MET A 114 8.61 -5.48 8.63
C MET A 114 9.14 -6.84 9.06
N GLU A 115 8.28 -7.85 9.15
CA GLU A 115 8.68 -9.20 9.58
C GLU A 115 9.57 -9.89 8.54
N LEU A 116 9.22 -9.78 7.25
CA LEU A 116 10.04 -10.33 6.16
C LEU A 116 11.45 -9.71 6.14
N LEU A 117 11.56 -8.40 6.36
CA LEU A 117 12.87 -7.74 6.45
C LEU A 117 13.69 -8.21 7.63
N LYS A 118 13.07 -8.46 8.78
CA LYS A 118 13.77 -9.04 9.94
C LYS A 118 14.41 -10.37 9.55
N PHE A 119 13.66 -11.27 8.91
CA PHE A 119 14.18 -12.56 8.47
C PHE A 119 15.18 -12.47 7.31
N ALA A 120 15.05 -11.47 6.45
CA ALA A 120 16.01 -11.26 5.38
C ALA A 120 17.37 -10.76 5.87
N ILE A 121 17.39 -9.91 6.91
CA ILE A 121 18.61 -9.23 7.37
C ILE A 121 19.26 -9.99 8.54
N TYR A 122 18.47 -10.59 9.44
CA TYR A 122 18.96 -11.19 10.68
C TYR A 122 20.05 -12.26 10.48
N PRO A 123 19.92 -13.25 9.58
CA PRO A 123 20.95 -14.27 9.40
C PRO A 123 22.30 -13.71 8.92
N LEU A 124 22.27 -12.69 8.05
CA LEU A 124 23.49 -12.02 7.61
C LEU A 124 24.20 -11.31 8.78
N PHE A 125 23.41 -10.62 9.60
CA PHE A 125 23.95 -9.96 10.79
C PHE A 125 24.47 -10.95 11.82
N LEU A 126 23.78 -12.06 12.04
CA LEU A 126 24.22 -13.11 12.94
C LEU A 126 25.56 -13.72 12.47
N TRP A 127 25.69 -14.03 11.19
CA TRP A 127 26.90 -14.57 10.61
C TRP A 127 28.09 -13.60 10.75
N LEU A 128 27.88 -12.32 10.51
CA LEU A 128 28.93 -11.30 10.70
C LEU A 128 29.28 -11.12 12.19
N LEU A 129 28.31 -11.16 13.09
CA LEU A 129 28.52 -11.07 14.53
C LEU A 129 29.41 -12.25 15.02
N THR A 130 29.11 -13.48 14.61
CA THR A 130 29.91 -14.64 14.96
C THR A 130 31.37 -14.48 14.51
N LYS A 131 31.59 -13.96 13.30
CA LYS A 131 32.97 -13.69 12.81
C LYS A 131 33.72 -12.63 13.63
N LEU A 132 33.02 -11.61 14.11
CA LEU A 132 33.63 -10.60 14.99
C LEU A 132 33.95 -11.17 16.38
N VAL A 133 33.06 -11.98 16.92
CA VAL A 133 33.26 -12.67 18.20
C VAL A 133 34.43 -13.67 18.08
N ASP A 134 34.48 -14.47 17.01
CA ASP A 134 35.60 -15.39 16.72
C ASP A 134 36.93 -14.65 16.64
N LEU A 135 36.95 -13.48 15.97
CA LEU A 135 38.13 -12.63 15.90
C LEU A 135 38.56 -12.11 17.27
N ASN A 136 37.60 -11.65 18.10
CA ASN A 136 37.91 -11.22 19.47
C ASN A 136 38.47 -12.37 20.32
N GLN A 137 37.90 -13.57 20.19
CA GLN A 137 38.39 -14.76 20.86
C GLN A 137 39.81 -15.15 20.42
N TYR A 138 40.11 -15.08 19.13
CA TYR A 138 41.46 -15.30 18.59
C TYR A 138 42.47 -14.31 19.17
N LEU A 139 42.13 -13.00 19.23
CA LEU A 139 43.02 -11.97 19.81
C LEU A 139 43.26 -12.18 21.30
N PHE A 140 42.30 -12.71 22.04
CA PHE A 140 42.41 -13.00 23.46
C PHE A 140 43.24 -14.27 23.72
N LEU A 141 42.87 -15.41 23.09
CA LEU A 141 43.44 -16.73 23.38
C LEU A 141 44.81 -16.91 22.71
N ASP A 142 44.92 -16.64 21.41
CA ASP A 142 46.14 -16.96 20.65
C ASP A 142 47.18 -15.84 20.70
N ARG A 143 46.72 -14.58 20.70
CA ARG A 143 47.62 -13.43 20.73
C ARG A 143 47.86 -12.86 22.12
N GLN A 144 47.04 -13.20 23.12
CA GLN A 144 47.11 -12.71 24.49
C GLN A 144 47.26 -11.17 24.59
N MET A 145 46.60 -10.45 23.69
CA MET A 145 46.74 -9.00 23.58
C MET A 145 46.15 -8.22 24.75
N TYR A 146 45.22 -8.83 25.50
CA TYR A 146 44.53 -8.18 26.64
C TYR A 146 44.01 -9.21 27.65
N GLY A 147 43.73 -8.74 28.89
CA GLY A 147 43.22 -9.57 29.98
C GLY A 147 41.76 -9.96 29.87
N GLU A 148 41.33 -10.89 30.72
CA GLU A 148 39.97 -11.45 30.72
C GLU A 148 38.86 -10.39 30.87
N THR A 149 39.06 -9.40 31.76
CA THR A 149 38.10 -8.33 31.98
C THR A 149 37.85 -7.52 30.69
N MET A 150 38.93 -7.19 29.99
CA MET A 150 38.86 -6.43 28.73
C MET A 150 38.22 -7.26 27.61
N PHE A 151 38.45 -8.59 27.59
CA PHE A 151 37.79 -9.49 26.66
C PHE A 151 36.25 -9.41 26.76
N PHE A 152 35.70 -9.50 27.99
CA PHE A 152 34.28 -9.40 28.22
C PHE A 152 33.71 -8.01 27.89
N GLU A 153 34.44 -6.93 28.19
CA GLU A 153 34.04 -5.58 27.84
C GLU A 153 33.98 -5.37 26.33
N VAL A 154 35.00 -5.82 25.58
CA VAL A 154 35.04 -5.74 24.12
C VAL A 154 33.90 -6.56 23.49
N ASN A 155 33.69 -7.79 23.98
CA ASN A 155 32.61 -8.64 23.47
C ASN A 155 31.23 -8.01 23.68
N SER A 156 31.00 -7.46 24.89
CA SER A 156 29.77 -6.74 25.20
C SER A 156 29.61 -5.47 24.33
N GLY A 157 30.69 -4.78 24.03
CA GLY A 157 30.73 -3.62 23.12
C GLY A 157 30.37 -4.00 21.68
N ILE A 158 30.95 -5.11 21.19
CA ILE A 158 30.64 -5.66 19.86
C ILE A 158 29.14 -5.99 19.76
N GLU A 159 28.58 -6.74 20.71
CA GLU A 159 27.17 -7.09 20.72
C GLU A 159 26.26 -5.87 20.74
N MET A 160 26.57 -4.88 21.58
CA MET A 160 25.77 -3.65 21.67
C MET A 160 25.79 -2.87 20.35
N PHE A 161 26.97 -2.61 19.80
CA PHE A 161 27.14 -1.92 18.53
C PHE A 161 26.40 -2.64 17.40
N TRP A 162 26.50 -3.98 17.40
CA TRP A 162 25.89 -4.81 16.37
C TRP A 162 24.38 -4.78 16.41
N ASN A 163 23.77 -4.92 17.59
CA ASN A 163 22.32 -4.83 17.76
C ASN A 163 21.77 -3.44 17.35
N LEU A 164 22.48 -2.36 17.71
CA LEU A 164 22.09 -1.00 17.30
C LEU A 164 22.17 -0.85 15.77
N SER A 165 23.26 -1.35 15.18
CA SER A 165 23.43 -1.32 13.71
C SER A 165 22.36 -2.12 12.98
N TYR A 166 22.02 -3.31 13.48
CA TYR A 166 20.94 -4.14 12.93
C TYR A 166 19.60 -3.40 12.89
N VAL A 167 19.18 -2.80 14.00
CA VAL A 167 17.90 -2.08 14.07
C VAL A 167 17.92 -0.86 13.15
N LEU A 168 19.05 -0.12 13.09
CA LEU A 168 19.15 1.02 12.20
C LEU A 168 19.04 0.61 10.72
N VAL A 169 19.74 -0.44 10.31
CA VAL A 169 19.66 -0.98 8.95
C VAL A 169 18.22 -1.42 8.64
N LEU A 170 17.59 -2.15 9.55
CA LEU A 170 16.19 -2.58 9.41
C LEU A 170 15.26 -1.40 9.19
N LEU A 171 15.38 -0.33 9.99
CA LEU A 171 14.54 0.86 9.85
C LEU A 171 14.76 1.59 8.53
N VAL A 172 16.01 1.70 8.08
CA VAL A 172 16.35 2.34 6.80
C VAL A 172 15.75 1.56 5.63
N PHE A 173 15.90 0.23 5.59
CA PHE A 173 15.32 -0.59 4.53
C PHE A 173 13.79 -0.55 4.56
N THR A 174 13.19 -0.65 5.75
CA THR A 174 11.72 -0.51 5.89
C THR A 174 11.25 0.84 5.35
N TYR A 175 11.91 1.93 5.72
CA TYR A 175 11.58 3.26 5.21
C TYR A 175 11.66 3.32 3.68
N ARG A 176 12.74 2.81 3.09
CA ARG A 176 12.92 2.80 1.64
C ARG A 176 11.81 2.02 0.91
N ILE A 177 11.48 0.84 1.40
CA ILE A 177 10.43 0.00 0.82
C ILE A 177 9.07 0.68 0.95
N ILE A 178 8.74 1.22 2.12
CA ILE A 178 7.47 1.91 2.38
C ILE A 178 7.32 3.14 1.48
N VAL A 179 8.35 3.99 1.39
CA VAL A 179 8.31 5.17 0.51
C VAL A 179 8.17 4.78 -0.95
N TRP A 180 8.86 3.71 -1.37
CA TRP A 180 8.73 3.21 -2.72
C TRP A 180 7.36 2.60 -3.00
N MET A 181 6.83 1.80 -2.08
CA MET A 181 5.47 1.24 -2.17
C MET A 181 4.41 2.34 -2.17
N LYS A 182 4.59 3.39 -1.36
CA LYS A 182 3.63 4.51 -1.29
C LYS A 182 3.34 5.07 -2.68
N LYS A 183 4.32 5.21 -3.54
CA LYS A 183 4.16 5.69 -4.92
C LYS A 183 3.14 4.87 -5.73
N TYR A 184 3.02 3.57 -5.46
CA TYR A 184 2.06 2.67 -6.13
C TYR A 184 0.77 2.47 -5.31
N LEU A 185 0.80 2.82 -4.02
CA LEU A 185 -0.32 2.70 -3.10
C LEU A 185 -1.11 4.00 -2.96
N GLU A 186 -0.64 5.13 -3.53
CA GLU A 186 -1.38 6.40 -3.60
C GLU A 186 -2.63 6.22 -4.47
N MET A 187 -3.58 5.55 -3.88
CA MET A 187 -4.84 5.17 -4.45
C MET A 187 -5.82 6.34 -4.35
N LYS A 188 -5.68 7.32 -5.25
CA LYS A 188 -6.68 8.39 -5.41
C LYS A 188 -8.02 7.88 -5.94
N GLU A 189 -8.08 6.64 -6.40
CA GLU A 189 -9.21 6.06 -7.09
C GLU A 189 -9.93 5.02 -6.22
N ASN A 190 -11.22 4.85 -6.46
CA ASN A 190 -12.06 3.88 -5.77
C ASN A 190 -11.69 2.47 -6.26
N TYR A 191 -10.87 1.77 -5.47
CA TYR A 191 -10.59 0.36 -5.72
C TYR A 191 -11.80 -0.49 -5.38
N GLU A 192 -12.12 -1.42 -6.25
CA GLU A 192 -13.07 -2.46 -5.93
C GLU A 192 -12.51 -3.40 -4.85
N ASN A 193 -13.39 -3.93 -4.01
CA ASN A 193 -13.00 -4.85 -2.94
C ASN A 193 -12.27 -6.10 -3.46
N SER A 194 -12.63 -6.58 -4.65
CA SER A 194 -11.98 -7.69 -5.33
C SER A 194 -10.50 -7.44 -5.63
N GLN A 195 -10.18 -6.23 -6.09
CA GLN A 195 -8.81 -5.80 -6.41
C GLN A 195 -7.95 -5.68 -5.13
N LEU A 196 -8.53 -5.15 -4.05
CA LEU A 196 -7.84 -5.06 -2.76
C LEU A 196 -7.52 -6.42 -2.15
N ILE A 197 -8.44 -7.40 -2.27
CA ILE A 197 -8.21 -8.78 -1.81
C ILE A 197 -7.06 -9.41 -2.59
N PHE A 198 -7.00 -9.19 -3.91
CA PHE A 198 -5.93 -9.74 -4.74
C PHE A 198 -4.53 -9.26 -4.31
N VAL A 199 -4.38 -7.96 -3.98
CA VAL A 199 -3.10 -7.40 -3.52
C VAL A 199 -2.80 -7.72 -2.06
N LEU A 200 -3.82 -7.97 -1.25
CA LEU A 200 -3.67 -8.39 0.14
C LEU A 200 -3.08 -9.81 0.23
N PHE A 201 -3.39 -10.69 -0.73
CA PHE A 201 -2.99 -12.09 -0.70
C PHE A 201 -1.47 -12.32 -0.53
N PRO A 202 -0.55 -11.70 -1.32
CA PRO A 202 0.88 -11.85 -1.12
C PRO A 202 1.37 -11.32 0.24
N SER A 203 0.75 -10.28 0.77
CA SER A 203 1.10 -9.75 2.09
C SER A 203 0.71 -10.73 3.21
N VAL A 204 -0.46 -11.34 3.11
CA VAL A 204 -0.91 -12.37 4.06
C VAL A 204 -0.05 -13.63 3.96
N THR A 205 0.26 -14.11 2.75
CA THR A 205 1.13 -15.29 2.56
C THR A 205 2.54 -15.04 3.09
N GLY A 206 3.11 -13.85 2.85
CA GLY A 206 4.40 -13.45 3.40
C GLY A 206 4.39 -13.43 4.93
N LEU A 207 3.33 -12.89 5.55
CA LEU A 207 3.18 -12.89 7.01
C LEU A 207 3.06 -14.31 7.55
N LEU A 208 2.24 -15.17 6.94
CA LEU A 208 2.10 -16.56 7.35
C LEU A 208 3.44 -17.32 7.27
N LEU A 209 4.21 -17.11 6.21
CA LEU A 209 5.54 -17.67 6.08
C LEU A 209 6.45 -17.23 7.25
N CYS A 210 6.45 -15.93 7.58
CA CYS A 210 7.22 -15.42 8.72
C CYS A 210 6.78 -16.07 10.04
N LEU A 211 5.48 -16.26 10.25
CA LEU A 211 4.96 -16.91 11.44
C LEU A 211 5.37 -18.39 11.51
N MET A 212 5.38 -19.10 10.38
CA MET A 212 5.85 -20.48 10.31
C MET A 212 7.36 -20.58 10.61
N ILE A 213 8.19 -19.74 9.99
CA ILE A 213 9.63 -19.70 10.25
C ILE A 213 9.88 -19.42 11.74
N ARG A 214 9.17 -18.45 12.31
CA ARG A 214 9.28 -18.06 13.72
C ARG A 214 8.90 -19.20 14.66
N SER A 215 7.88 -19.99 14.35
CA SER A 215 7.49 -21.17 15.15
C SER A 215 8.53 -22.28 15.13
N MET A 216 9.30 -22.39 14.02
CA MET A 216 10.34 -23.39 13.83
C MET A 216 11.71 -22.95 14.36
N MET A 217 11.88 -21.66 14.64
CA MET A 217 13.19 -21.07 14.95
C MET A 217 13.84 -21.63 16.22
N PHE A 218 13.03 -22.16 17.14
CA PHE A 218 13.47 -22.76 18.39
C PHE A 218 12.78 -24.08 18.60
N SER A 219 13.56 -25.15 18.57
CA SER A 219 13.13 -26.45 19.06
C SER A 219 13.77 -26.71 20.41
N MET A 220 13.01 -27.24 21.35
CA MET A 220 13.53 -27.82 22.59
C MET A 220 13.83 -29.28 22.34
N GLU A 221 15.07 -29.63 22.35
CA GLU A 221 15.53 -31.02 22.31
C GLU A 221 16.37 -31.23 23.57
N ASP A 222 16.00 -32.20 24.42
CA ASP A 222 16.71 -32.60 25.65
C ASP A 222 17.11 -31.46 26.63
N ASN A 223 16.21 -30.49 26.88
CA ASN A 223 16.43 -29.30 27.71
C ASN A 223 17.38 -28.23 27.14
N ASP A 224 17.96 -28.43 25.99
CA ASP A 224 18.76 -27.41 25.30
C ASP A 224 17.93 -26.69 24.22
N ILE A 225 18.12 -25.37 24.14
CA ILE A 225 17.49 -24.52 23.13
C ILE A 225 18.41 -24.45 21.92
N HIS A 226 18.10 -25.19 20.87
CA HIS A 226 18.84 -25.10 19.61
C HIS A 226 18.17 -24.11 18.67
N SER A 227 18.96 -23.19 18.12
CA SER A 227 18.50 -22.32 17.05
C SER A 227 18.43 -23.12 15.74
N LEU A 228 17.40 -22.84 14.91
CA LEU A 228 17.28 -23.43 13.58
C LEU A 228 18.53 -23.22 12.72
N PHE A 229 19.19 -22.09 12.89
CA PHE A 229 20.40 -21.71 12.14
C PHE A 229 21.64 -22.50 12.54
N ASP A 230 21.71 -22.94 13.79
CA ASP A 230 22.83 -23.76 14.29
C ASP A 230 22.64 -25.23 13.88
N SER A 231 21.41 -25.73 13.94
CA SER A 231 21.11 -27.12 13.59
C SER A 231 21.10 -27.36 12.07
N ARG A 232 20.80 -26.33 11.25
CA ARG A 232 20.74 -26.42 9.79
C ARG A 232 21.36 -25.21 9.13
N PRO A 233 22.66 -25.20 8.83
CA PRO A 233 23.38 -24.07 8.25
C PRO A 233 22.81 -23.57 6.91
N GLU A 234 22.20 -24.45 6.12
CA GLU A 234 21.53 -24.09 4.85
C GLU A 234 20.38 -23.07 5.05
N MET A 235 19.76 -23.04 6.23
CA MET A 235 18.69 -22.08 6.54
C MET A 235 19.19 -20.64 6.61
N ASN A 236 20.49 -20.43 6.88
CA ASN A 236 21.10 -19.09 6.84
C ASN A 236 21.00 -18.43 5.46
N LEU A 237 20.89 -19.21 4.40
CA LEU A 237 20.72 -18.72 3.03
C LEU A 237 19.26 -18.79 2.56
N MET A 238 18.57 -19.90 2.86
CA MET A 238 17.20 -20.13 2.38
C MET A 238 16.20 -19.12 2.97
N VAL A 239 16.29 -18.82 4.27
CA VAL A 239 15.37 -17.89 4.93
C VAL A 239 15.46 -16.46 4.39
N PRO A 240 16.66 -15.85 4.26
CA PRO A 240 16.79 -14.56 3.59
C PRO A 240 16.29 -14.55 2.15
N CYS A 241 16.67 -15.56 1.35
CA CYS A 241 16.26 -15.63 -0.05
C CYS A 241 14.73 -15.71 -0.21
N THR A 242 14.06 -16.56 0.56
CA THR A 242 12.59 -16.68 0.53
C THR A 242 11.91 -15.42 1.03
N SER A 243 12.44 -14.78 2.07
CA SER A 243 11.91 -13.53 2.60
C SER A 243 12.04 -12.37 1.59
N LEU A 244 13.18 -12.24 0.93
CA LEU A 244 13.38 -11.25 -0.14
C LEU A 244 12.45 -11.51 -1.33
N LEU A 245 12.27 -12.77 -1.72
CA LEU A 245 11.36 -13.14 -2.81
C LEU A 245 9.92 -12.74 -2.48
N CYS A 246 9.46 -12.98 -1.24
CA CYS A 246 8.15 -12.53 -0.80
C CYS A 246 8.00 -10.99 -0.84
N ILE A 247 9.02 -10.23 -0.42
CA ILE A 247 9.01 -8.76 -0.53
C ILE A 247 8.90 -8.34 -1.99
N VAL A 248 9.67 -8.95 -2.88
CA VAL A 248 9.60 -8.67 -4.33
C VAL A 248 8.20 -8.97 -4.88
N MET A 249 7.57 -10.07 -4.45
CA MET A 249 6.21 -10.42 -4.86
C MET A 249 5.17 -9.40 -4.36
N ILE A 250 5.26 -8.92 -3.12
CA ILE A 250 4.39 -7.87 -2.58
C ILE A 250 4.52 -6.59 -3.41
N ILE A 251 5.73 -6.18 -3.70
CA ILE A 251 6.04 -4.99 -4.49
C ILE A 251 5.54 -5.13 -5.94
N PHE A 252 5.79 -6.29 -6.55
CA PHE A 252 5.39 -6.58 -7.92
C PHE A 252 3.88 -6.57 -8.08
N THR A 253 3.13 -7.21 -7.18
CA THR A 253 1.66 -7.22 -7.22
C THR A 253 1.07 -5.83 -7.01
N ALA A 254 1.61 -5.02 -6.11
CA ALA A 254 1.19 -3.62 -5.94
C ALA A 254 1.42 -2.80 -7.23
N LYS A 255 2.59 -2.95 -7.86
CA LYS A 255 2.91 -2.27 -9.13
C LYS A 255 2.01 -2.72 -10.28
N MET A 256 1.78 -4.03 -10.40
CA MET A 256 0.93 -4.59 -11.47
C MET A 256 -0.52 -4.14 -11.32
N LEU A 257 -1.06 -4.13 -10.11
CA LEU A 257 -2.41 -3.63 -9.87
C LEU A 257 -2.52 -2.15 -10.25
N HIS A 258 -1.58 -1.33 -9.81
CA HIS A 258 -1.57 0.09 -10.17
C HIS A 258 -1.59 0.28 -11.69
N LYS A 259 -0.76 -0.48 -12.42
CA LYS A 259 -0.73 -0.44 -13.88
C LYS A 259 -2.07 -0.85 -14.51
N LEU A 260 -2.66 -1.96 -14.03
CA LEU A 260 -3.95 -2.44 -14.53
C LEU A 260 -5.08 -1.42 -14.33
N ILE A 261 -5.09 -0.72 -13.20
CA ILE A 261 -6.10 0.30 -12.92
C ILE A 261 -5.92 1.52 -13.82
N VAL A 262 -4.69 1.99 -13.98
CA VAL A 262 -4.40 3.10 -14.90
C VAL A 262 -4.84 2.74 -16.32
N GLU A 263 -4.53 1.54 -16.81
CA GLU A 263 -4.95 1.07 -18.12
C GLU A 263 -6.49 0.92 -18.24
N SER A 264 -7.14 0.44 -17.17
CA SER A 264 -8.62 0.34 -17.13
C SER A 264 -9.28 1.71 -17.20
N ASN A 265 -8.78 2.68 -16.45
CA ASN A 265 -9.31 4.04 -16.45
C ASN A 265 -9.10 4.73 -17.81
N GLN A 266 -7.93 4.54 -18.44
CA GLN A 266 -7.71 5.04 -19.80
C GLN A 266 -8.67 4.41 -20.82
N LYS A 267 -8.99 3.12 -20.70
CA LYS A 267 -9.99 2.48 -21.57
C LYS A 267 -11.39 3.06 -21.37
N ILE A 268 -11.79 3.32 -20.12
CA ILE A 268 -13.08 3.97 -19.81
C ILE A 268 -13.12 5.38 -20.41
N GLU A 269 -12.07 6.15 -20.25
CA GLU A 269 -11.97 7.50 -20.82
C GLU A 269 -12.08 7.47 -22.35
N ILE A 270 -11.36 6.56 -23.01
CA ILE A 270 -11.44 6.37 -24.47
C ILE A 270 -12.88 6.00 -24.89
N SER A 271 -13.55 5.11 -24.14
CA SER A 271 -14.93 4.71 -24.48
C SER A 271 -15.91 5.88 -24.36
N ILE A 272 -15.75 6.77 -23.37
CA ILE A 272 -16.53 7.99 -23.21
C ILE A 272 -16.31 8.94 -24.39
N TYR A 273 -15.03 9.14 -24.80
CA TYR A 273 -14.74 9.96 -25.99
C TYR A 273 -15.33 9.39 -27.27
N GLN A 274 -15.29 8.06 -27.45
CA GLN A 274 -15.91 7.41 -28.60
C GLN A 274 -17.43 7.59 -28.61
N GLU A 275 -18.07 7.54 -27.46
CA GLU A 275 -19.52 7.79 -27.35
C GLU A 275 -19.88 9.25 -27.69
N TRP A 276 -19.10 10.20 -27.19
CA TRP A 276 -19.28 11.62 -27.54
C TRP A 276 -19.07 11.90 -29.05
N ILE A 277 -18.08 11.25 -29.67
CA ILE A 277 -17.86 11.37 -31.12
C ILE A 277 -19.08 10.85 -31.86
N ARG A 278 -19.63 9.70 -31.49
CA ARG A 278 -20.80 9.11 -32.10
C ARG A 278 -22.04 10.00 -31.95
N GLU A 279 -22.25 10.59 -30.77
CA GLU A 279 -23.33 11.56 -30.56
C GLU A 279 -23.15 12.81 -31.40
N MET A 280 -21.95 13.34 -31.52
CA MET A 280 -21.64 14.48 -32.40
C MET A 280 -21.92 14.15 -33.88
N GLU A 281 -21.52 12.99 -34.37
CA GLU A 281 -21.79 12.53 -35.73
C GLU A 281 -23.31 12.46 -36.01
N GLN A 282 -24.08 11.97 -35.03
CA GLN A 282 -25.52 11.95 -35.11
C GLN A 282 -26.12 13.36 -35.18
N HIS A 283 -25.65 14.29 -34.33
CA HIS A 283 -26.09 15.69 -34.37
C HIS A 283 -25.74 16.38 -35.67
N ILE A 284 -24.56 16.09 -36.25
CA ILE A 284 -24.19 16.62 -37.57
C ILE A 284 -25.15 16.09 -38.65
N GLY A 285 -25.47 14.80 -38.60
CA GLY A 285 -26.47 14.21 -39.53
C GLY A 285 -27.85 14.83 -39.38
N ASP A 286 -28.30 15.10 -38.17
CA ASP A 286 -29.59 15.78 -37.92
C ASP A 286 -29.57 17.22 -38.46
N ILE A 287 -28.48 17.94 -38.30
CA ILE A 287 -28.31 19.30 -38.86
C ILE A 287 -28.30 19.25 -40.39
N GLU A 288 -27.63 18.30 -41.02
CA GLU A 288 -27.61 18.11 -42.48
C GLU A 288 -29.02 17.83 -43.01
N ASN A 289 -29.80 16.97 -42.34
CA ASN A 289 -31.19 16.69 -42.67
C ASN A 289 -32.08 17.93 -42.53
N LEU A 290 -31.85 18.74 -41.48
CA LEU A 290 -32.54 20.02 -41.30
C LEU A 290 -32.25 21.01 -42.43
N TYR A 291 -30.96 21.13 -42.84
CA TYR A 291 -30.57 21.96 -43.97
C TYR A 291 -31.14 21.46 -45.29
N ALA A 292 -31.23 20.14 -45.50
CA ALA A 292 -31.88 19.57 -46.68
C ALA A 292 -33.38 19.91 -46.71
N GLY A 293 -34.05 19.81 -45.55
CA GLY A 293 -35.45 20.20 -45.40
C GLY A 293 -35.71 21.71 -45.69
N ILE A 294 -34.83 22.58 -45.16
CA ILE A 294 -34.90 24.04 -45.43
C ILE A 294 -34.67 24.32 -46.92
N ARG A 295 -33.75 23.61 -47.57
CA ARG A 295 -33.51 23.75 -49.00
C ARG A 295 -34.72 23.32 -49.81
N GLY A 296 -35.43 22.23 -49.43
CA GLY A 296 -36.67 21.78 -50.02
C GLY A 296 -37.77 22.84 -49.87
N MET A 297 -38.02 23.36 -48.66
CA MET A 297 -38.98 24.41 -48.40
C MET A 297 -38.73 25.70 -49.21
N LYS A 298 -37.43 26.07 -49.33
CA LYS A 298 -37.04 27.23 -50.18
C LYS A 298 -37.40 27.01 -51.64
N HIS A 299 -37.22 25.79 -52.15
CA HIS A 299 -37.58 25.41 -53.52
C HIS A 299 -39.10 25.48 -53.71
N ASP A 300 -39.87 24.92 -52.76
CA ASP A 300 -41.32 24.93 -52.81
C ASP A 300 -41.93 26.34 -52.70
N MET A 301 -41.39 27.16 -51.80
CA MET A 301 -41.77 28.59 -51.73
C MET A 301 -41.51 29.32 -53.05
N LYS A 302 -40.39 29.03 -53.72
CA LYS A 302 -40.09 29.64 -55.01
C LYS A 302 -41.10 29.22 -56.06
N ASN A 303 -41.54 27.97 -56.07
CA ASN A 303 -42.57 27.46 -56.94
C ASN A 303 -43.95 28.11 -56.65
N TYR A 304 -44.33 28.22 -55.35
CA TYR A 304 -45.54 28.92 -54.93
C TYR A 304 -45.57 30.39 -55.35
N ILE A 305 -44.41 31.06 -55.21
CA ILE A 305 -44.35 32.48 -55.70
C ILE A 305 -44.54 32.55 -57.22
N ALA A 306 -43.91 31.66 -57.99
CA ALA A 306 -44.06 31.61 -59.43
C ALA A 306 -45.46 31.30 -59.85
N ASP A 307 -46.13 30.36 -59.17
CA ASP A 307 -47.59 30.06 -59.41
C ASP A 307 -48.47 31.25 -59.07
N MET A 308 -48.24 31.97 -57.98
CA MET A 308 -48.98 33.19 -57.64
C MET A 308 -48.76 34.30 -58.66
N GLU A 309 -47.50 34.52 -59.11
CA GLU A 309 -47.22 35.49 -60.21
C GLU A 309 -47.93 35.12 -61.48
N ALA A 310 -48.01 33.84 -61.86
CA ALA A 310 -48.72 33.35 -63.00
C ALA A 310 -50.24 33.62 -62.88
N LEU A 311 -50.83 33.36 -61.71
CA LEU A 311 -52.27 33.65 -61.43
C LEU A 311 -52.58 35.16 -61.49
N MET A 312 -51.70 35.99 -60.93
CA MET A 312 -51.87 37.48 -61.01
C MET A 312 -51.74 37.99 -62.42
N GLN A 313 -50.88 37.40 -63.26
CA GLN A 313 -50.85 37.76 -64.66
C GLN A 313 -52.04 37.32 -65.45
N GLU A 314 -52.69 36.19 -65.09
CA GLU A 314 -53.89 35.68 -65.69
C GLU A 314 -55.08 36.55 -65.27
N GLU A 315 -55.16 37.00 -64.05
CA GLU A 315 -56.17 37.90 -63.52
C GLU A 315 -56.10 39.31 -64.24
N THR A 316 -54.92 39.89 -64.34
CA THR A 316 -54.66 41.12 -65.07
C THR A 316 -55.03 41.00 -66.56
N ARG A 317 -54.70 39.86 -67.19
CA ARG A 317 -55.13 39.61 -68.59
C ARG A 317 -56.62 39.43 -68.73
N SER A 318 -57.27 38.84 -67.75
CA SER A 318 -58.74 38.73 -67.72
C SER A 318 -59.47 40.03 -67.54
N GLU A 319 -58.90 40.94 -66.69
CA GLU A 319 -59.40 42.29 -66.53
C GLU A 319 -59.15 43.16 -67.75
N GLU A 320 -58.00 43.08 -68.40
CA GLU A 320 -57.76 43.76 -69.67
C GLU A 320 -58.70 43.29 -70.76
N ARG A 321 -59.04 42.00 -70.83
CA ARG A 321 -60.07 41.47 -71.74
C ARG A 321 -61.49 41.95 -71.42
N ARG A 322 -61.77 42.20 -70.12
CA ARG A 322 -63.08 42.74 -69.71
C ARG A 322 -63.21 44.22 -70.06
N VAL A 323 -62.23 45.03 -69.74
CA VAL A 323 -62.16 46.45 -70.11
C VAL A 323 -62.18 46.64 -71.63
N GLY A 324 -61.41 45.80 -72.38
CA GLY A 324 -61.41 45.89 -73.83
C GLY A 324 -62.72 45.46 -74.49
N LYS A 325 -63.61 44.72 -73.83
CA LYS A 325 -65.00 44.42 -74.28
C LYS A 325 -65.97 45.54 -73.92
N GLU A 326 -65.77 46.25 -72.77
CA GLU A 326 -66.60 47.40 -72.39
C GLU A 326 -66.36 48.66 -73.24
N CYS A 327 -65.12 48.80 -73.83
CA CYS A 327 -64.82 49.89 -74.76
C CYS A 327 -65.29 49.64 -76.20
N ARG A 328 -65.98 48.52 -76.54
CA ARG A 328 -66.51 48.21 -77.86
C ARG A 328 -68.06 48.22 -77.93
N LEU A 329 -68.73 48.72 -76.92
CA LEU A 329 -70.12 49.06 -76.91
C LEU A 329 -70.31 50.56 -76.92
#